data_140d692aa24434b90ac0d82965c6cea6
#
_entry.id   140d692aa24434b90ac0d82965c6cea6
#
_cell.length_a   1.000
_cell.length_b   1.000
_cell.length_c   1.000
_cell.angle_alpha   90.00
_cell.angle_beta   90.00
_cell.angle_gamma   90.00
#
_symmetry.space_group_name_H-M   'P 1'
#
loop_
_entity.id
_entity.type
_entity.pdbx_description
1 polymer ?
#
loop_
_entity_poly.entity_id
_entity_poly.type
_entity_poly.pdbx_seq_one_letter_code
_entity_poly.pdbx_strand_id
1 'polypeptide(L)' 'MTPEGTVKKKIKGMLKEYGCYYYMPVSNGMGAPQLDFFAIVGGIAIGVEAKAPGKKPTARQELTMQEMRDAGGY' A
#
# COMPACT_ATOMS: atom_id res chain seq x y z
N MET A 1 -5.33 17.33 -8.75
CA MET A 1 -4.96 16.08 -8.05
C MET A 1 -6.14 15.61 -7.24
N THR A 2 -6.46 14.31 -7.29
CA THR A 2 -7.56 13.76 -6.51
C THR A 2 -7.18 13.67 -5.03
N PRO A 3 -8.18 13.61 -4.11
CA PRO A 3 -7.87 13.40 -2.69
C PRO A 3 -7.01 12.17 -2.43
N GLU A 4 -7.28 11.06 -3.11
CA GLU A 4 -6.48 9.85 -3.00
C GLU A 4 -5.06 10.06 -3.51
N GLY A 5 -4.91 10.78 -4.63
CA GLY A 5 -3.59 11.11 -5.18
C GLY A 5 -2.78 11.99 -4.23
N THR A 6 -3.43 12.88 -3.51
CA THR A 6 -2.76 13.71 -2.50
C THR A 6 -2.23 12.84 -1.35
N VAL A 7 -3.03 11.87 -0.91
CA VAL A 7 -2.61 10.92 0.14
C VAL A 7 -1.43 10.08 -0.33
N LYS A 8 -1.48 9.56 -1.56
CA LYS A 8 -0.39 8.78 -2.13
C LYS A 8 0.92 9.58 -2.18
N LYS A 9 0.85 10.84 -2.56
CA LYS A 9 2.02 11.70 -2.62
C LYS A 9 2.66 11.87 -1.25
N LYS A 10 1.84 12.05 -0.20
CA LYS A 10 2.34 12.17 1.17
C LYS A 10 3.01 10.88 1.63
N ILE A 11 2.39 9.74 1.37
CA ILE A 11 2.95 8.44 1.74
C ILE A 11 4.29 8.22 1.05
N LYS A 12 4.37 8.52 -0.24
CA LYS A 12 5.60 8.39 -1.00
C LYS A 12 6.72 9.23 -0.40
N GLY A 13 6.41 10.46 -0.01
CA GLY A 13 7.38 11.33 0.66
C GLY A 13 7.86 10.76 1.98
N MET A 14 6.95 10.21 2.78
CA MET A 14 7.30 9.59 4.06
C MET A 14 8.19 8.36 3.87
N LEU A 15 7.87 7.51 2.90
CA LEU A 15 8.66 6.32 2.63
C LEU A 15 10.09 6.67 2.21
N LYS A 16 10.24 7.70 1.39
CA LYS A 16 11.56 8.20 0.98
C LYS A 16 12.33 8.74 2.19
N GLU A 17 11.65 9.50 3.04
CA GLU A 17 12.26 10.11 4.22
C GLU A 17 12.78 9.05 5.19
N TYR A 18 12.05 7.96 5.36
CA TYR A 18 12.49 6.86 6.22
C TYR A 18 13.58 5.99 5.58
N GLY A 19 13.91 6.23 4.32
CA GLY A 19 14.98 5.49 3.66
C GLY A 19 14.67 4.02 3.41
N CYS A 20 13.41 3.63 3.39
CA CYS A 20 13.04 2.24 3.14
C CYS A 20 12.97 1.94 1.65
N TYR A 21 13.10 0.66 1.31
CA TYR A 21 12.84 0.22 -0.05
C TYR A 21 11.33 0.12 -0.26
N TYR A 22 10.83 0.67 -1.35
CA TYR A 22 9.42 0.55 -1.67
C TYR A 22 9.21 0.59 -3.18
N TYR A 23 8.08 0.09 -3.61
CA TYR A 23 7.61 0.30 -4.97
C TYR A 23 6.08 0.35 -4.99
N MET A 24 5.54 0.88 -6.08
CA MET A 24 4.09 0.97 -6.29
C MET A 24 3.70 -0.09 -7.32
N PRO A 25 3.10 -1.22 -6.89
CA PRO A 25 2.68 -2.23 -7.84
C PRO A 25 1.71 -1.67 -8.88
N VAL A 26 1.87 -2.10 -10.13
CA VAL A 26 0.98 -1.68 -11.21
C VAL A 26 0.02 -2.82 -11.50
N SER A 27 -1.28 -2.55 -11.32
CA SER A 27 -2.32 -3.51 -11.69
C SER A 27 -2.70 -3.28 -13.14
N ASN A 28 -2.58 -4.32 -13.96
CA ASN A 28 -3.00 -4.27 -15.37
C ASN A 28 -4.38 -4.90 -15.58
N GLY A 29 -5.11 -5.19 -14.50
CA GLY A 29 -6.41 -5.82 -14.57
C GLY A 29 -6.38 -7.32 -14.78
N MET A 30 -5.20 -7.90 -14.96
CA MET A 30 -5.03 -9.33 -15.22
C MET A 30 -4.41 -10.08 -14.05
N GLY A 31 -3.80 -9.37 -13.12
CA GLY A 31 -3.09 -9.99 -12.01
C GLY A 31 -3.89 -10.02 -10.73
N ALA A 32 -3.27 -10.52 -9.67
CA ALA A 32 -3.84 -10.51 -8.33
C ALA A 32 -4.03 -9.08 -7.84
N PRO A 33 -5.03 -8.84 -6.98
CA PRO A 33 -5.21 -7.52 -6.39
C PRO A 33 -3.96 -7.10 -5.61
N GLN A 34 -3.60 -5.84 -5.72
CA GLN A 34 -2.40 -5.32 -5.07
C GLN A 34 -2.73 -4.05 -4.33
N LEU A 35 -1.97 -3.79 -3.26
CA LEU A 35 -2.08 -2.54 -2.53
C LEU A 35 -1.30 -1.45 -3.26
N ASP A 36 -1.52 -0.20 -2.87
CA ASP A 36 -0.88 0.94 -3.54
C ASP A 36 0.64 0.93 -3.40
N PHE A 37 1.15 0.49 -2.25
CA PHE A 37 2.59 0.45 -2.00
C PHE A 37 2.97 -0.88 -1.37
N PHE A 38 4.14 -1.36 -1.72
CA PHE A 38 4.81 -2.46 -1.04
C PHE A 38 6.17 -1.93 -0.58
N ALA A 39 6.48 -2.07 0.70
CA ALA A 39 7.72 -1.56 1.25
C ALA A 39 8.38 -2.57 2.17
N ILE A 40 9.70 -2.45 2.30
CA ILE A 40 10.46 -3.23 3.27
C ILE A 40 11.11 -2.25 4.23
N VAL A 41 10.78 -2.38 5.51
CA VAL A 41 11.26 -1.49 6.56
C VAL A 41 11.80 -2.34 7.69
N GLY A 42 13.10 -2.23 7.97
CA GLY A 42 13.73 -2.97 9.05
C GLY A 42 13.58 -4.49 8.92
N GLY A 43 13.55 -5.01 7.71
CA GLY A 43 13.39 -6.44 7.45
C GLY A 43 11.94 -6.91 7.44
N ILE A 44 10.99 -6.00 7.61
CA ILE A 44 9.56 -6.34 7.65
C ILE A 44 8.89 -5.86 6.37
N ALA A 45 8.11 -6.74 5.74
CA ALA A 45 7.32 -6.38 4.56
C ALA A 45 6.05 -5.67 5.00
N ILE A 46 5.75 -4.54 4.37
CA ILE A 46 4.60 -3.70 4.69
C ILE A 46 3.81 -3.44 3.42
N GLY A 47 2.50 -3.61 3.49
CA GLY A 47 1.59 -3.17 2.44
C GLY A 47 0.87 -1.92 2.90
N VAL A 48 0.77 -0.93 2.02
CA VAL A 48 0.10 0.33 2.33
C VAL A 48 -0.96 0.60 1.28
N GLU A 49 -2.16 0.91 1.74
CA GLU A 49 -3.27 1.31 0.89
C GLU A 49 -3.65 2.74 1.21
N ALA A 50 -3.59 3.61 0.20
CA ALA A 50 -3.97 5.01 0.36
C ALA A 50 -5.46 5.18 0.09
N LYS A 51 -6.14 5.86 0.98
CA LYS A 51 -7.56 6.19 0.83
C LYS A 51 -7.79 7.66 1.11
N ALA A 52 -8.73 8.25 0.38
CA ALA A 52 -9.18 9.60 0.68
C ALA A 52 -9.88 9.61 2.03
N PRO A 53 -9.88 10.74 2.75
CA PRO A 53 -10.59 10.84 4.03
C PRO A 53 -12.04 10.36 3.91
N GLY A 54 -12.49 9.55 4.85
CA GLY A 54 -13.84 9.01 4.87
C GLY A 54 -14.06 7.78 4.00
N LYS A 55 -13.08 7.37 3.23
CA LYS A 55 -13.15 6.17 2.41
C LYS A 55 -12.60 4.98 3.17
N LYS A 56 -13.15 3.80 2.90
CA LYS A 56 -12.71 2.55 3.53
C LYS A 56 -12.13 1.62 2.48
N PRO A 57 -11.23 0.69 2.87
CA PRO A 57 -10.76 -0.33 1.94
C PRO A 57 -11.91 -1.17 1.40
N THR A 58 -11.78 -1.62 0.16
CA THR A 58 -12.73 -2.58 -0.39
C THR A 58 -12.54 -3.94 0.27
N ALA A 59 -13.54 -4.82 0.15
CA ALA A 59 -13.42 -6.18 0.69
C ALA A 59 -12.21 -6.91 0.10
N ARG A 60 -11.92 -6.66 -1.17
CA ARG A 60 -10.77 -7.27 -1.85
C ARG A 60 -9.45 -6.78 -1.26
N GLN A 61 -9.37 -5.49 -0.97
CA GLN A 61 -8.18 -4.91 -0.35
C GLN A 61 -7.98 -5.44 1.07
N GLU A 62 -9.07 -5.58 1.84
CA GLU A 62 -8.99 -6.14 3.18
C GLU A 62 -8.52 -7.59 3.16
N LEU A 63 -8.96 -8.37 2.18
CA LEU A 63 -8.51 -9.75 2.02
C LEU A 63 -7.01 -9.79 1.74
N THR A 64 -6.53 -8.93 0.83
CA THR A 64 -5.10 -8.86 0.54
C THR A 64 -4.28 -8.49 1.78
N MET A 65 -4.75 -7.53 2.56
CA MET A 65 -4.10 -7.14 3.80
C MET A 65 -4.04 -8.30 4.79
N GLN A 66 -5.13 -9.08 4.90
CA GLN A 66 -5.17 -10.23 5.79
C GLN A 66 -4.21 -11.31 5.35
N GLU A 67 -4.13 -11.57 4.05
CA GLU A 67 -3.17 -12.53 3.50
C GLU A 67 -1.73 -12.13 3.84
N MET A 68 -1.43 -10.83 3.74
CA MET A 68 -0.10 -10.33 4.10
C MET A 68 0.20 -10.53 5.57
N ARG A 69 -0.78 -10.24 6.46
CA ARG A 69 -0.59 -10.44 7.89
C ARG A 69 -0.38 -11.92 8.23
N ASP A 70 -1.16 -12.80 7.60
CA ASP A 70 -1.06 -14.24 7.80
C ASP A 70 0.31 -14.76 7.38
N ALA A 71 0.92 -14.12 6.41
CA ALA A 71 2.26 -14.47 5.92
C ALA A 71 3.38 -13.80 6.73
N GLY A 72 3.05 -13.03 7.76
CA GLY A 72 4.02 -12.36 8.62
C GLY A 72 4.34 -10.92 8.25
N GLY A 73 3.64 -10.32 7.28
CA GLY A 73 3.80 -8.92 6.92
C GLY A 73 2.86 -8.00 7.69
N TYR A 74 2.86 -6.74 7.30
CA TYR A 74 2.02 -5.70 7.89
C TYR A 74 1.25 -4.91 6.86
#